data_04f5242e9813aa727117c2b20e60df85
#
_entry.id   04f5242e9813aa727117c2b20e60df85
#
_cell.length_a   1.000
_cell.length_b   1.000
_cell.length_c   1.000
_cell.angle_alpha   90.00
_cell.angle_beta   90.00
_cell.angle_gamma   90.00
#
_symmetry.space_group_name_H-M   'P 1'
#
loop_
_entity.id
_entity.type
_entity.pdbx_description
1 polymer ?
#
loop_
_entity_poly.entity_id
_entity_poly.type
_entity_poly.pdbx_seq_one_letter_code
_entity_poly.pdbx_strand_id
1 'polypeptide(L)'
;GIDYEKICDFLLECVKKHSDIEVKDICEAACGTGSMACALARRGYHVVASDISEDMLSAADRKANAQGLPVRFVLQDMRRSVMYAQKDLYLCLLDSMNYLLTKDDVLSALSSAKSCLKPGGLFIFDMNSRKKFETVYAQNDYVLETDDVYCGWENEYNEKSRICRFYLSIFRENADGTYTRADEEQREKMYTVRQMKSYIEEAGFTLCAVYGDADFAEGDEMRDERLYYVLKKEENHE
;
A
#
# COMPACT_ATOMS: atom_id res chain seq x y z
N GLY A 1 11.09 11.73 -5.30
CA GLY A 1 10.18 10.66 -5.67
C GLY A 1 10.33 9.45 -4.77
N ILE A 2 9.41 8.48 -4.82
CA ILE A 2 9.46 7.24 -4.02
C ILE A 2 10.60 6.35 -4.55
N ASP A 3 11.46 5.87 -3.65
CA ASP A 3 12.52 4.90 -3.96
C ASP A 3 11.98 3.46 -3.82
N TYR A 4 11.38 2.96 -4.90
CA TYR A 4 10.81 1.62 -4.96
C TYR A 4 11.85 0.51 -4.78
N GLU A 5 13.10 0.74 -5.19
CA GLU A 5 14.17 -0.27 -5.05
C GLU A 5 14.55 -0.42 -3.57
N LYS A 6 14.69 0.69 -2.83
CA LYS A 6 14.93 0.66 -1.39
C LYS A 6 13.79 -0.03 -0.63
N ILE A 7 12.53 0.30 -0.97
CA ILE A 7 11.37 -0.36 -0.35
C ILE A 7 11.37 -1.86 -0.67
N CYS A 8 11.67 -2.24 -1.91
CA CYS A 8 11.73 -3.64 -2.31
C CYS A 8 12.81 -4.40 -1.53
N ASP A 9 14.01 -3.81 -1.36
CA ASP A 9 15.09 -4.41 -0.57
C ASP A 9 14.67 -4.62 0.89
N PHE A 10 14.02 -3.62 1.48
CA PHE A 10 13.47 -3.72 2.83
C PHE A 10 12.43 -4.84 2.95
N LEU A 11 11.48 -4.95 2.01
CA LEU A 11 10.46 -6.00 2.00
C LEU A 11 11.08 -7.40 1.89
N LEU A 12 12.06 -7.57 1.02
CA LEU A 12 12.75 -8.86 0.86
C LEU A 12 13.57 -9.23 2.09
N GLU A 13 14.12 -8.26 2.80
CA GLU A 13 14.77 -8.53 4.08
C GLU A 13 13.76 -8.85 5.19
N CYS A 14 12.55 -8.25 5.20
CA CYS A 14 11.45 -8.69 6.06
C CYS A 14 11.07 -10.15 5.78
N VAL A 15 10.98 -10.55 4.51
CA VAL A 15 10.72 -11.92 4.12
C VAL A 15 11.77 -12.87 4.70
N LYS A 16 13.06 -12.57 4.54
CA LYS A 16 14.15 -13.40 5.10
C LYS A 16 14.09 -13.54 6.62
N LYS A 17 13.67 -12.47 7.32
CA LYS A 17 13.60 -12.48 8.79
C LYS A 17 12.40 -13.21 9.36
N HIS A 18 11.26 -13.21 8.65
CA HIS A 18 9.97 -13.60 9.21
C HIS A 18 9.28 -14.75 8.49
N SER A 19 9.71 -15.12 7.26
CA SER A 19 9.13 -16.22 6.52
C SER A 19 9.82 -17.52 6.84
N ASP A 20 9.04 -18.58 7.08
CA ASP A 20 9.52 -19.94 7.23
C ASP A 20 9.39 -20.72 5.91
N ILE A 21 8.78 -20.13 4.90
CA ILE A 21 8.57 -20.72 3.56
C ILE A 21 9.36 -19.95 2.50
N GLU A 22 9.71 -20.64 1.41
CA GLU A 22 10.31 -19.99 0.24
C GLU A 22 9.26 -19.12 -0.44
N VAL A 23 9.57 -17.83 -0.63
CA VAL A 23 8.69 -16.88 -1.31
C VAL A 23 9.03 -16.80 -2.79
N LYS A 24 8.05 -17.11 -3.64
CA LYS A 24 8.12 -17.01 -5.10
C LYS A 24 6.91 -16.31 -5.70
N ASP A 25 5.72 -16.61 -5.16
CA ASP A 25 4.45 -16.11 -5.65
C ASP A 25 3.96 -14.94 -4.78
N ILE A 26 3.89 -13.75 -5.36
CA ILE A 26 3.53 -12.52 -4.65
C ILE A 26 2.20 -11.98 -5.20
N CYS A 27 1.35 -11.48 -4.30
CA CYS A 27 0.24 -10.61 -4.64
C CYS A 27 0.49 -9.21 -4.10
N GLU A 28 0.32 -8.19 -4.94
CA GLU A 28 0.25 -6.79 -4.52
C GLU A 28 -1.17 -6.26 -4.72
N ALA A 29 -1.84 -5.88 -3.63
CA ALA A 29 -3.14 -5.21 -3.67
C ALA A 29 -2.96 -3.69 -3.65
N ALA A 30 -3.88 -2.97 -4.29
CA ALA A 30 -3.82 -1.53 -4.47
C ALA A 30 -2.47 -1.08 -5.08
N CYS A 31 -2.09 -1.73 -6.19
CA CYS A 31 -0.78 -1.56 -6.81
C CYS A 31 -0.60 -0.23 -7.56
N GLY A 32 -1.68 0.55 -7.73
CA GLY A 32 -1.66 1.79 -8.51
C GLY A 32 -1.09 1.56 -9.91
N THR A 33 -0.09 2.33 -10.29
CA THR A 33 0.58 2.20 -11.60
C THR A 33 1.61 1.06 -11.66
N GLY A 34 1.63 0.13 -10.70
CA GLY A 34 2.40 -1.12 -10.73
C GLY A 34 3.92 -0.96 -10.59
N SER A 35 4.41 0.12 -10.00
CA SER A 35 5.86 0.35 -9.89
C SER A 35 6.54 -0.68 -8.99
N MET A 36 5.93 -1.04 -7.85
CA MET A 36 6.45 -2.07 -6.95
C MET A 36 6.33 -3.46 -7.58
N ALA A 37 5.17 -3.77 -8.22
CA ALA A 37 5.00 -5.03 -8.95
C ALA A 37 6.10 -5.24 -10.01
N CYS A 38 6.43 -4.19 -10.77
CA CYS A 38 7.53 -4.23 -11.73
C CYS A 38 8.90 -4.43 -11.05
N ALA A 39 9.15 -3.77 -9.91
CA ALA A 39 10.41 -3.94 -9.17
C ALA A 39 10.60 -5.37 -8.65
N LEU A 40 9.53 -5.99 -8.16
CA LEU A 40 9.53 -7.39 -7.72
C LEU A 40 9.69 -8.37 -8.90
N ALA A 41 8.99 -8.11 -10.01
CA ALA A 41 9.10 -8.95 -11.21
C ALA A 41 10.51 -8.91 -11.83
N ARG A 42 11.19 -7.75 -11.83
CA ARG A 42 12.62 -7.65 -12.23
C ARG A 42 13.55 -8.50 -11.38
N ARG A 43 13.21 -8.75 -10.13
CA ARG A 43 13.94 -9.64 -9.20
C ARG A 43 13.59 -11.12 -9.34
N GLY A 44 12.72 -11.46 -10.32
CA GLY A 44 12.37 -12.85 -10.64
C GLY A 44 11.19 -13.43 -9.87
N TYR A 45 10.44 -12.61 -9.13
CA TYR A 45 9.22 -13.07 -8.46
C TYR A 45 8.04 -13.17 -9.43
N HIS A 46 7.14 -14.10 -9.20
CA HIS A 46 5.87 -14.22 -9.92
C HIS A 46 4.85 -13.28 -9.28
N VAL A 47 4.50 -12.20 -9.95
CA VAL A 47 3.67 -11.15 -9.38
C VAL A 47 2.30 -11.12 -10.02
N VAL A 48 1.26 -11.16 -9.16
CA VAL A 48 -0.11 -10.76 -9.50
C VAL A 48 -0.39 -9.46 -8.75
N ALA A 49 -0.76 -8.41 -9.46
CA ALA A 49 -1.05 -7.12 -8.87
C ALA A 49 -2.50 -6.72 -9.13
N SER A 50 -3.14 -6.07 -8.17
CA SER A 50 -4.54 -5.65 -8.31
C SER A 50 -4.75 -4.22 -7.85
N ASP A 51 -5.71 -3.57 -8.47
CA ASP A 51 -6.18 -2.24 -8.08
C ASP A 51 -7.67 -2.12 -8.39
N ILE A 52 -8.35 -1.15 -7.75
CA ILE A 52 -9.76 -0.85 -8.02
C ILE A 52 -9.95 0.08 -9.23
N SER A 53 -8.89 0.74 -9.67
CA SER A 53 -8.89 1.70 -10.77
C SER A 53 -8.42 1.05 -12.08
N GLU A 54 -9.30 1.03 -13.08
CA GLU A 54 -8.97 0.56 -14.44
C GLU A 54 -7.88 1.41 -15.09
N ASP A 55 -7.89 2.73 -14.85
CA ASP A 55 -6.90 3.66 -15.40
C ASP A 55 -5.50 3.39 -14.83
N MET A 56 -5.40 3.14 -13.51
CA MET A 56 -4.16 2.76 -12.86
C MET A 56 -3.62 1.44 -13.42
N LEU A 57 -4.49 0.43 -13.56
CA LEU A 57 -4.10 -0.87 -14.12
C LEU A 57 -3.68 -0.76 -15.59
N SER A 58 -4.36 0.08 -16.38
CA SER A 58 -3.97 0.34 -17.77
C SER A 58 -2.58 0.98 -17.86
N ALA A 59 -2.25 1.89 -16.95
CA ALA A 59 -0.91 2.48 -16.86
C ALA A 59 0.14 1.45 -16.39
N ALA A 60 -0.23 0.61 -15.43
CA ALA A 60 0.63 -0.45 -14.90
C ALA A 60 0.96 -1.49 -15.97
N ASP A 61 -0.04 -1.94 -16.74
CA ASP A 61 0.13 -2.91 -17.82
C ASP A 61 1.05 -2.36 -18.93
N ARG A 62 0.83 -1.11 -19.38
CA ARG A 62 1.73 -0.46 -20.33
C ARG A 62 3.17 -0.39 -19.82
N LYS A 63 3.36 -0.05 -18.53
CA LYS A 63 4.67 0.04 -17.90
C LYS A 63 5.39 -1.32 -17.86
N ALA A 64 4.68 -2.38 -17.45
CA ALA A 64 5.24 -3.73 -17.39
C ALA A 64 5.58 -4.26 -18.78
N ASN A 65 4.67 -4.09 -19.76
CA ASN A 65 4.88 -4.51 -21.15
C ASN A 65 6.07 -3.79 -21.79
N ALA A 66 6.24 -2.49 -21.57
CA ALA A 66 7.38 -1.72 -22.07
C ALA A 66 8.73 -2.23 -21.54
N GLN A 67 8.73 -2.88 -20.37
CA GLN A 67 9.91 -3.49 -19.74
C GLN A 67 10.01 -5.00 -19.97
N GLY A 68 9.07 -5.62 -20.69
CA GLY A 68 9.04 -7.07 -20.92
C GLY A 68 8.83 -7.89 -19.65
N LEU A 69 8.16 -7.33 -18.63
CA LEU A 69 7.96 -7.97 -17.33
C LEU A 69 6.65 -8.77 -17.28
N PRO A 70 6.66 -10.04 -16.82
CA PRO A 70 5.48 -10.90 -16.78
C PRO A 70 4.64 -10.65 -15.52
N VAL A 71 4.09 -9.44 -15.38
CA VAL A 71 3.16 -9.11 -14.29
C VAL A 71 1.73 -9.30 -14.76
N ARG A 72 0.90 -9.95 -13.95
CA ARG A 72 -0.54 -10.06 -14.20
C ARG A 72 -1.29 -9.02 -13.38
N PHE A 73 -2.03 -8.15 -14.06
CA PHE A 73 -2.88 -7.14 -13.43
C PHE A 73 -4.35 -7.59 -13.40
N VAL A 74 -5.05 -7.31 -12.28
CA VAL A 74 -6.43 -7.73 -12.05
C VAL A 74 -7.22 -6.60 -11.39
N LEU A 75 -8.39 -6.27 -11.93
CA LEU A 75 -9.30 -5.29 -11.35
C LEU A 75 -10.00 -5.89 -10.13
N GLN A 76 -9.63 -5.49 -8.93
CA GLN A 76 -10.19 -5.98 -7.66
C GLN A 76 -10.11 -4.93 -6.56
N ASP A 77 -11.09 -4.99 -5.66
CA ASP A 77 -11.06 -4.29 -4.38
C ASP A 77 -10.29 -5.12 -3.35
N MET A 78 -9.31 -4.51 -2.65
CA MET A 78 -8.52 -5.22 -1.63
C MET A 78 -9.34 -5.83 -0.50
N ARG A 79 -10.57 -5.32 -0.25
CA ARG A 79 -11.50 -5.87 0.73
C ARG A 79 -12.12 -7.21 0.29
N ARG A 80 -11.97 -7.57 -0.99
CA ARG A 80 -12.58 -8.75 -1.63
C ARG A 80 -11.65 -9.41 -2.64
N SER A 81 -10.34 -9.39 -2.38
CA SER A 81 -9.36 -10.02 -3.26
C SER A 81 -9.60 -11.53 -3.38
N VAL A 82 -9.55 -12.04 -4.59
CA VAL A 82 -9.66 -13.47 -4.88
C VAL A 82 -8.48 -13.88 -5.77
N MET A 83 -7.74 -14.90 -5.33
CA MET A 83 -6.63 -15.45 -6.09
C MET A 83 -6.95 -16.86 -6.56
N TYR A 84 -6.62 -17.17 -7.82
CA TYR A 84 -6.76 -18.52 -8.37
C TYR A 84 -5.93 -19.54 -7.59
N ALA A 85 -4.74 -19.14 -7.14
CA ALA A 85 -3.87 -19.94 -6.26
C ALA A 85 -3.35 -19.05 -5.13
N GLN A 86 -3.24 -19.62 -3.94
CA GLN A 86 -2.69 -18.93 -2.77
C GLN A 86 -1.25 -18.49 -3.01
N LYS A 87 -0.85 -17.40 -2.36
CA LYS A 87 0.42 -16.72 -2.50
C LYS A 87 1.30 -16.92 -1.27
N ASP A 88 2.60 -16.78 -1.46
CA ASP A 88 3.58 -16.85 -0.38
C ASP A 88 3.66 -15.49 0.37
N LEU A 89 3.48 -14.40 -0.38
CA LEU A 89 3.53 -13.04 0.14
C LEU A 89 2.35 -12.22 -0.43
N TYR A 90 1.68 -11.50 0.46
CA TYR A 90 0.67 -10.50 0.12
C TYR A 90 1.16 -9.13 0.54
N LEU A 91 1.08 -8.15 -0.34
CA LEU A 91 1.52 -6.77 -0.12
C LEU A 91 0.36 -5.81 -0.28
N CYS A 92 0.33 -4.75 0.54
CA CYS A 92 -0.55 -3.59 0.36
C CYS A 92 0.22 -2.36 0.82
N LEU A 93 0.78 -1.60 -0.12
CA LEU A 93 1.83 -0.63 0.15
C LEU A 93 1.38 0.80 -0.15
N LEU A 94 2.22 1.75 0.26
CA LEU A 94 2.03 3.19 0.04
C LEU A 94 0.69 3.67 0.59
N ASP A 95 0.51 3.48 1.92
CA ASP A 95 -0.64 3.97 2.69
C ASP A 95 -2.02 3.49 2.23
N SER A 96 -2.10 2.54 1.31
CA SER A 96 -3.37 2.06 0.76
C SER A 96 -4.35 1.58 1.84
N MET A 97 -3.87 1.04 2.96
CA MET A 97 -4.71 0.65 4.09
C MET A 97 -5.35 1.86 4.80
N ASN A 98 -4.79 3.08 4.70
CA ASN A 98 -5.38 4.29 5.29
C ASN A 98 -6.66 4.74 4.56
N TYR A 99 -6.86 4.35 3.29
CA TYR A 99 -8.09 4.62 2.54
C TYR A 99 -9.30 3.84 3.04
N LEU A 100 -9.10 2.84 3.90
CA LEU A 100 -10.15 2.09 4.56
C LEU A 100 -10.65 2.87 5.77
N LEU A 101 -11.79 3.54 5.65
CA LEU A 101 -12.27 4.51 6.63
C LEU A 101 -13.00 3.88 7.83
N THR A 102 -13.37 2.60 7.76
CA THR A 102 -14.10 1.89 8.82
C THR A 102 -13.33 0.68 9.32
N LYS A 103 -13.63 0.26 10.58
CA LYS A 103 -13.09 -0.99 11.11
C LYS A 103 -13.45 -2.20 10.25
N ASP A 104 -14.70 -2.26 9.78
CA ASP A 104 -15.20 -3.38 8.99
C ASP A 104 -14.49 -3.49 7.65
N ASP A 105 -14.14 -2.36 7.00
CA ASP A 105 -13.33 -2.35 5.79
C ASP A 105 -11.93 -2.90 6.06
N VAL A 106 -11.28 -2.48 7.16
CA VAL A 106 -9.95 -2.98 7.54
C VAL A 106 -9.99 -4.48 7.81
N LEU A 107 -10.98 -4.96 8.57
CA LEU A 107 -11.13 -6.39 8.85
C LEU A 107 -11.42 -7.18 7.57
N SER A 108 -12.21 -6.62 6.65
CA SER A 108 -12.49 -7.24 5.35
C SER A 108 -11.21 -7.38 4.52
N ALA A 109 -10.37 -6.34 4.48
CA ALA A 109 -9.09 -6.38 3.77
C ALA A 109 -8.09 -7.38 4.41
N LEU A 110 -8.00 -7.41 5.74
CA LEU A 110 -7.19 -8.39 6.47
C LEU A 110 -7.66 -9.83 6.19
N SER A 111 -8.97 -10.08 6.27
CA SER A 111 -9.56 -11.39 5.99
C SER A 111 -9.33 -11.82 4.53
N SER A 112 -9.48 -10.89 3.61
CA SER A 112 -9.23 -11.10 2.18
C SER A 112 -7.77 -11.49 1.93
N ALA A 113 -6.82 -10.73 2.47
CA ALA A 113 -5.39 -11.04 2.38
C ALA A 113 -5.08 -12.44 2.96
N LYS A 114 -5.68 -12.77 4.13
CA LYS A 114 -5.50 -14.08 4.78
C LYS A 114 -5.99 -15.24 3.90
N SER A 115 -7.12 -15.06 3.20
CA SER A 115 -7.65 -16.07 2.29
C SER A 115 -6.75 -16.30 1.08
N CYS A 116 -6.07 -15.27 0.62
CA CYS A 116 -5.15 -15.31 -0.51
C CYS A 116 -3.78 -15.91 -0.18
N LEU A 117 -3.43 -16.05 1.10
CA LEU A 117 -2.13 -16.55 1.54
C LEU A 117 -2.13 -18.05 1.79
N LYS A 118 -0.99 -18.70 1.48
CA LYS A 118 -0.66 -20.04 1.94
C LYS A 118 -0.47 -20.05 3.47
N PRO A 119 -0.66 -21.19 4.16
CA PRO A 119 -0.19 -21.34 5.54
C PRO A 119 1.31 -20.99 5.62
N GLY A 120 1.73 -20.27 6.66
CA GLY A 120 3.09 -19.74 6.80
C GLY A 120 3.41 -18.51 5.94
N GLY A 121 2.52 -18.10 5.04
CA GLY A 121 2.69 -16.94 4.19
C GLY A 121 2.61 -15.62 4.96
N LEU A 122 3.25 -14.58 4.42
CA LEU A 122 3.31 -13.26 5.04
C LEU A 122 2.36 -12.26 4.38
N PHE A 123 1.78 -11.39 5.19
CA PHE A 123 1.16 -10.15 4.73
C PHE A 123 1.98 -8.96 5.25
N ILE A 124 2.50 -8.13 4.34
CA ILE A 124 3.20 -6.90 4.69
C ILE A 124 2.44 -5.72 4.11
N PHE A 125 2.10 -4.78 4.96
CA PHE A 125 1.49 -3.52 4.54
C PHE A 125 2.11 -2.36 5.30
N ASP A 126 1.98 -1.16 4.75
CA ASP A 126 2.35 0.06 5.44
C ASP A 126 1.18 1.00 5.63
N MET A 127 1.33 1.88 6.59
CA MET A 127 0.37 2.95 6.90
C MET A 127 1.08 4.24 7.26
N ASN A 128 0.49 5.35 6.90
CA ASN A 128 0.83 6.65 7.45
C ASN A 128 0.57 6.67 8.95
N SER A 129 1.53 7.14 9.71
CA SER A 129 1.49 7.15 11.18
C SER A 129 0.69 8.34 11.72
N ARG A 130 0.48 8.32 13.02
CA ARG A 130 -0.09 9.44 13.76
C ARG A 130 0.72 10.73 13.58
N LYS A 131 2.06 10.65 13.68
CA LYS A 131 2.95 11.80 13.42
C LYS A 131 2.63 12.43 12.07
N LYS A 132 2.54 11.62 11.01
CA LYS A 132 2.30 12.15 9.67
C LYS A 132 0.97 12.89 9.56
N PHE A 133 -0.11 12.34 10.11
CA PHE A 133 -1.41 13.00 10.11
C PHE A 133 -1.43 14.29 10.92
N GLU A 134 -0.88 14.27 12.14
CA GLU A 134 -0.98 15.40 13.08
C GLU A 134 0.05 16.51 12.83
N THR A 135 1.21 16.20 12.25
CA THR A 135 2.29 17.19 12.07
C THR A 135 2.62 17.52 10.62
N VAL A 136 2.38 16.59 9.69
CA VAL A 136 2.69 16.80 8.28
C VAL A 136 1.44 17.21 7.51
N TYR A 137 0.40 16.38 7.51
CA TYR A 137 -0.83 16.66 6.77
C TYR A 137 -1.66 17.79 7.39
N ALA A 138 -1.80 17.83 8.73
CA ALA A 138 -2.61 18.84 9.41
C ALA A 138 -2.07 20.27 9.31
N GLN A 139 -0.82 20.44 8.91
CA GLN A 139 -0.12 21.74 8.97
C GLN A 139 0.39 22.23 7.61
N ASN A 140 0.24 21.45 6.54
CA ASN A 140 0.83 21.80 5.26
C ASN A 140 -0.11 21.52 4.10
N ASP A 141 -0.06 22.43 3.13
CA ASP A 141 -0.51 22.22 1.76
C ASP A 141 0.72 22.11 0.86
N TYR A 142 0.57 21.48 -0.29
CA TYR A 142 1.67 21.20 -1.18
C TYR A 142 1.40 21.70 -2.59
N VAL A 143 2.46 22.05 -3.27
CA VAL A 143 2.45 22.24 -4.72
C VAL A 143 3.46 21.26 -5.31
N LEU A 144 3.00 20.44 -6.23
CA LEU A 144 3.84 19.51 -6.98
C LEU A 144 3.89 19.98 -8.42
N GLU A 145 5.08 20.13 -8.97
CA GLU A 145 5.30 20.59 -10.33
C GLU A 145 6.26 19.63 -11.04
N THR A 146 5.89 19.25 -12.25
CA THR A 146 6.74 18.53 -13.21
C THR A 146 6.72 19.30 -14.54
N ASP A 147 7.41 18.80 -15.55
CA ASP A 147 7.50 19.49 -16.85
C ASP A 147 6.13 19.77 -17.48
N ASP A 148 5.14 18.91 -17.26
CA ASP A 148 3.81 18.97 -17.91
C ASP A 148 2.63 18.94 -16.93
N VAL A 149 2.89 18.86 -15.62
CA VAL A 149 1.83 18.76 -14.60
C VAL A 149 2.10 19.72 -13.44
N TYR A 150 1.11 20.52 -13.11
CA TYR A 150 1.04 21.31 -11.88
C TYR A 150 -0.11 20.75 -11.01
N CYS A 151 0.16 20.48 -9.74
CA CYS A 151 -0.85 19.98 -8.79
C CYS A 151 -0.81 20.80 -7.51
N GLY A 152 -1.92 21.50 -7.24
CA GLY A 152 -2.22 22.05 -5.92
C GLY A 152 -2.82 20.95 -5.05
N TRP A 153 -2.27 20.76 -3.86
CA TRP A 153 -2.70 19.72 -2.93
C TRP A 153 -2.98 20.36 -1.57
N GLU A 154 -4.26 20.47 -1.21
CA GLU A 154 -4.73 21.01 0.06
C GLU A 154 -5.14 19.88 1.00
N ASN A 155 -4.84 20.02 2.30
CA ASN A 155 -5.16 19.03 3.32
C ASN A 155 -6.14 19.58 4.36
N GLU A 156 -7.13 18.76 4.72
CA GLU A 156 -8.06 19.05 5.82
C GLU A 156 -8.09 17.86 6.79
N TYR A 157 -7.34 17.94 7.90
CA TYR A 157 -7.33 16.91 8.93
C TYR A 157 -8.34 17.21 10.03
N ASN A 158 -9.23 16.27 10.29
CA ASN A 158 -10.21 16.34 11.39
C ASN A 158 -9.79 15.40 12.54
N GLU A 159 -9.34 15.98 13.65
CA GLU A 159 -8.85 15.24 14.82
C GLU A 159 -9.89 14.32 15.46
N LYS A 160 -11.20 14.68 15.44
CA LYS A 160 -12.26 13.87 16.07
C LYS A 160 -12.56 12.60 15.27
N SER A 161 -12.70 12.73 13.95
CA SER A 161 -12.91 11.58 13.05
C SER A 161 -11.62 10.87 12.71
N ARG A 162 -10.46 11.55 12.87
CA ARG A 162 -9.14 11.12 12.44
C ARG A 162 -9.05 10.87 10.94
N ILE A 163 -9.82 11.63 10.18
CA ILE A 163 -9.84 11.58 8.71
C ILE A 163 -9.14 12.82 8.19
N CYS A 164 -8.20 12.61 7.26
CA CYS A 164 -7.65 13.65 6.42
C CYS A 164 -8.34 13.59 5.05
N ARG A 165 -8.80 14.73 4.57
CA ARG A 165 -9.26 14.91 3.19
C ARG A 165 -8.16 15.60 2.42
N PHE A 166 -7.91 15.11 1.23
CA PHE A 166 -6.95 15.66 0.29
C PHE A 166 -7.73 16.20 -0.91
N TYR A 167 -7.56 17.46 -1.21
CA TYR A 167 -8.13 18.11 -2.39
C TYR A 167 -7.01 18.36 -3.38
N LEU A 168 -7.04 17.64 -4.51
CA LEU A 168 -6.03 17.71 -5.56
C LEU A 168 -6.60 18.46 -6.74
N SER A 169 -6.00 19.61 -7.09
CA SER A 169 -6.29 20.34 -8.33
C SER A 169 -5.13 20.13 -9.29
N ILE A 170 -5.34 19.28 -10.28
CA ILE A 170 -4.31 18.82 -11.23
C ILE A 170 -4.50 19.57 -12.55
N PHE A 171 -3.47 20.26 -13.00
CA PHE A 171 -3.42 20.94 -14.30
C PHE A 171 -2.38 20.25 -15.18
N ARG A 172 -2.79 19.74 -16.32
CA ARG A 172 -1.88 19.15 -17.32
C ARG A 172 -1.78 20.06 -18.52
N GLU A 173 -0.54 20.38 -18.92
CA GLU A 173 -0.29 21.15 -20.12
C GLU A 173 -0.58 20.32 -21.38
N ASN A 174 -1.29 20.92 -22.32
CA ASN A 174 -1.58 20.37 -23.64
C ASN A 174 -0.54 20.85 -24.65
N ALA A 175 -0.45 20.19 -25.79
CA ALA A 175 0.51 20.53 -26.84
C ALA A 175 0.34 21.94 -27.43
N ASP A 176 -0.82 22.56 -27.24
CA ASP A 176 -1.14 23.92 -27.68
C ASP A 176 -0.88 25.01 -26.61
N GLY A 177 -0.31 24.62 -25.46
CA GLY A 177 -0.04 25.52 -24.32
C GLY A 177 -1.26 25.82 -23.45
N THR A 178 -2.41 25.21 -23.69
CA THR A 178 -3.55 25.25 -22.78
C THR A 178 -3.42 24.20 -21.69
N TYR A 179 -4.27 24.30 -20.63
CA TYR A 179 -4.26 23.33 -19.52
C TYR A 179 -5.59 22.59 -19.43
N THR A 180 -5.52 21.28 -19.25
CA THR A 180 -6.66 20.48 -18.81
C THR A 180 -6.63 20.38 -17.28
N ARG A 181 -7.75 20.73 -16.63
CA ARG A 181 -7.92 20.62 -15.17
C ARG A 181 -8.68 19.34 -14.82
N ALA A 182 -8.21 18.65 -13.79
CA ALA A 182 -8.94 17.59 -13.10
C ALA A 182 -8.89 17.87 -11.59
N ASP A 183 -9.99 17.63 -10.89
CA ASP A 183 -10.05 17.75 -9.43
C ASP A 183 -10.36 16.37 -8.84
N GLU A 184 -9.64 16.00 -7.77
CA GLU A 184 -9.85 14.77 -7.03
C GLU A 184 -10.00 15.05 -5.54
N GLU A 185 -10.90 14.36 -4.86
CA GLU A 185 -10.98 14.29 -3.41
C GLU A 185 -10.63 12.87 -2.95
N GLN A 186 -9.64 12.78 -2.09
CA GLN A 186 -9.22 11.52 -1.46
C GLN A 186 -9.39 11.63 0.05
N ARG A 187 -9.56 10.50 0.72
CA ARG A 187 -9.71 10.44 2.17
C ARG A 187 -8.91 9.30 2.75
N GLU A 188 -8.12 9.62 3.75
CA GLU A 188 -7.39 8.65 4.55
C GLU A 188 -7.77 8.78 6.01
N LYS A 189 -7.71 7.66 6.72
CA LYS A 189 -7.95 7.59 8.16
C LYS A 189 -6.70 7.20 8.91
N MET A 190 -6.41 7.96 9.96
CA MET A 190 -5.37 7.66 10.91
C MET A 190 -5.84 6.54 11.86
N TYR A 191 -5.04 5.50 11.97
CA TYR A 191 -5.19 4.41 12.92
C TYR A 191 -3.99 4.38 13.87
N THR A 192 -4.25 4.23 15.16
CA THR A 192 -3.16 4.03 16.13
C THR A 192 -2.60 2.61 16.01
N VAL A 193 -1.34 2.43 16.39
CA VAL A 193 -0.70 1.10 16.46
C VAL A 193 -1.53 0.14 17.33
N ARG A 194 -2.08 0.64 18.45
CA ARG A 194 -2.95 -0.15 19.33
C ARG A 194 -4.22 -0.66 18.62
N GLN A 195 -4.87 0.19 17.83
CA GLN A 195 -6.05 -0.21 17.06
C GLN A 195 -5.70 -1.26 16.02
N MET A 196 -4.63 -1.04 15.25
CA MET A 196 -4.19 -2.00 14.23
C MET A 196 -3.81 -3.34 14.83
N LYS A 197 -3.08 -3.37 15.95
CA LYS A 197 -2.76 -4.62 16.67
C LYS A 197 -4.03 -5.39 17.04
N SER A 198 -5.06 -4.71 17.55
CA SER A 198 -6.35 -5.35 17.86
C SER A 198 -7.09 -5.90 16.64
N TYR A 199 -7.07 -5.18 15.52
CA TYR A 199 -7.71 -5.65 14.27
C TYR A 199 -6.96 -6.83 13.64
N ILE A 200 -5.63 -6.82 13.70
CA ILE A 200 -4.77 -7.92 13.24
C ILE A 200 -5.06 -9.20 14.03
N GLU A 201 -5.15 -9.08 15.36
CA GLU A 201 -5.50 -10.19 16.26
C GLU A 201 -6.91 -10.73 15.97
N GLU A 202 -7.90 -9.83 15.81
CA GLU A 202 -9.30 -10.19 15.47
C GLU A 202 -9.39 -10.90 14.12
N ALA A 203 -8.57 -10.51 13.14
CA ALA A 203 -8.47 -11.19 11.85
C ALA A 203 -7.70 -12.53 11.92
N GLY A 204 -7.10 -12.85 13.07
CA GLY A 204 -6.40 -14.10 13.33
C GLY A 204 -5.06 -14.21 12.62
N PHE A 205 -4.36 -13.10 12.44
CA PHE A 205 -2.95 -13.09 12.05
C PHE A 205 -2.04 -13.03 13.27
N THR A 206 -0.84 -13.59 13.15
CA THR A 206 0.26 -13.33 14.08
C THR A 206 1.02 -12.09 13.63
N LEU A 207 1.09 -11.07 14.48
CA LEU A 207 1.92 -9.89 14.25
C LEU A 207 3.38 -10.21 14.56
N CYS A 208 4.22 -10.29 13.53
CA CYS A 208 5.66 -10.56 13.67
C CYS A 208 6.46 -9.32 14.05
N ALA A 209 6.17 -8.17 13.42
CA ALA A 209 6.88 -6.92 13.65
C ALA A 209 6.07 -5.70 13.23
N VAL A 210 6.42 -4.54 13.80
CA VAL A 210 6.09 -3.21 13.29
C VAL A 210 7.40 -2.45 13.16
N TYR A 211 7.73 -2.01 11.95
CA TYR A 211 8.96 -1.25 11.65
C TYR A 211 8.62 0.19 11.26
N GLY A 212 9.53 1.14 11.55
CA GLY A 212 9.37 2.55 11.19
C GLY A 212 10.14 2.91 9.92
N ASP A 213 9.56 3.72 9.04
CA ASP A 213 10.16 4.39 7.88
C ASP A 213 11.05 3.48 6.97
N ALA A 214 10.64 2.22 6.77
CA ALA A 214 11.42 1.20 6.06
C ALA A 214 12.84 1.00 6.64
N ASP A 215 12.97 1.10 7.95
CA ASP A 215 14.13 0.75 8.75
C ASP A 215 13.76 -0.40 9.70
N PHE A 216 14.73 -1.21 10.12
CA PHE A 216 14.48 -2.33 11.03
C PHE A 216 14.41 -1.92 12.51
N ALA A 217 14.33 -0.63 12.80
CA ALA A 217 13.99 -0.12 14.12
C ALA A 217 12.51 -0.39 14.44
N GLU A 218 12.21 -0.65 15.72
CA GLU A 218 10.82 -0.76 16.17
C GLU A 218 10.04 0.51 15.84
N GLY A 219 8.88 0.36 15.19
CA GLY A 219 8.06 1.45 14.73
C GLY A 219 7.37 2.19 15.87
N ASP A 220 7.45 3.51 15.84
CA ASP A 220 6.81 4.42 16.80
C ASP A 220 5.93 5.43 16.06
N GLU A 221 4.61 5.40 16.31
CA GLU A 221 3.62 6.25 15.64
C GLU A 221 3.82 7.76 15.89
N MET A 222 4.63 8.13 16.88
CA MET A 222 4.95 9.53 17.20
C MET A 222 6.31 9.98 16.67
N ARG A 223 7.18 9.03 16.27
CA ARG A 223 8.51 9.31 15.73
C ARG A 223 8.59 9.14 14.22
N ASP A 224 8.02 8.07 13.71
CA ASP A 224 8.14 7.66 12.32
C ASP A 224 6.95 8.19 11.51
N GLU A 225 7.15 8.53 10.24
CA GLU A 225 6.04 8.99 9.38
C GLU A 225 5.25 7.82 8.78
N ARG A 226 5.90 6.67 8.62
CA ARG A 226 5.33 5.48 8.02
C ARG A 226 5.65 4.26 8.87
N LEU A 227 4.66 3.39 9.06
CA LEU A 227 4.80 2.15 9.82
C LEU A 227 4.52 0.96 8.93
N TYR A 228 5.43 -0.01 8.92
CA TYR A 228 5.33 -1.27 8.20
C TYR A 228 4.93 -2.39 9.16
N TYR A 229 3.82 -3.05 8.89
CA TYR A 229 3.31 -4.18 9.65
C TYR A 229 3.65 -5.47 8.92
N VAL A 230 4.29 -6.41 9.61
CA VAL A 230 4.64 -7.74 9.10
C VAL A 230 3.80 -8.77 9.84
N LEU A 231 2.89 -9.43 9.12
CA LEU A 231 1.96 -10.41 9.65
C LEU A 231 2.24 -11.78 9.05
N LYS A 232 1.99 -12.83 9.83
CA LYS A 232 2.08 -14.22 9.38
C LYS A 232 0.72 -14.90 9.49
N LYS A 233 0.34 -15.63 8.45
CA LYS A 233 -0.77 -16.58 8.51
C LYS A 233 -0.24 -17.88 9.13
N GLU A 234 -0.75 -18.21 10.32
CA GLU A 234 -0.37 -19.46 11.00
C GLU A 234 -0.72 -20.69 10.16
N GLU A 235 0.03 -21.78 10.39
CA GLU A 235 -0.34 -23.11 9.91
C GLU A 235 -1.62 -23.56 10.61
N ASN A 236 -2.54 -24.16 9.88
CA ASN A 236 -3.66 -24.85 10.52
C ASN A 236 -3.09 -26.10 11.21
N HIS A 237 -2.95 -26.05 12.52
CA HIS A 237 -2.74 -27.27 13.30
C HIS A 237 -4.09 -28.02 13.32
N GLU A 238 -4.22 -29.06 12.48
CA GLU A 238 -5.26 -30.08 12.62
C GLU A 238 -5.03 -30.95 13.86
#